data_00d2ae32752a319ca56db54c835b8277
#
_entry.id   00d2ae32752a319ca56db54c835b8277
#
_cell.length_a   1.000
_cell.length_b   1.000
_cell.length_c   1.000
_cell.angle_alpha   90.00
_cell.angle_beta   90.00
_cell.angle_gamma   90.00
#
_symmetry.space_group_name_H-M   'P 1'
#
loop_
_entity.id
_entity.type
_entity.pdbx_description
1 polymer ?
#
loop_
_entity_poly.entity_id
_entity_poly.type
_entity_poly.pdbx_seq_one_letter_code
_entity_poly.pdbx_strand_id
1 'polypeptide(L)'
;AKAVNCEHPVNGNPCNQCAACRGIDDGSILDVVEIDAASNNRVEDVRALRDEAVFSPANVNKRVYIIDEVHMLSNSAFNALLKILEEPPAHLMFILATTELHKVPAAILSRCQRHSFKRIPVDTIAARLNYVAQQERLDLQPDAAALLARMADGGMRDALTLLDQCSGSDVITTEAVISAMGLAGNLRTARLLQSIAGGDTAKTLEQFRSLWQDGKDPAALLDELSMLQRDLLMQAVAPRGGRELLSGGYDSETLRSLSGAFTSAQLLANLQSIQDALTA
;
A
#
# COMPACT_ATOMS: atom_id res chain seq x y z
N ALA A 1 2.01 17.06 13.61
CA ALA A 1 2.94 17.63 14.60
C ALA A 1 3.35 19.08 14.25
N LYS A 2 3.93 19.34 13.05
CA LYS A 2 4.40 20.69 12.67
C LYS A 2 3.31 21.76 12.69
N ALA A 3 2.09 21.47 12.23
CA ALA A 3 1.02 22.48 12.16
C ALA A 3 0.67 23.10 13.53
N VAL A 4 0.69 22.30 14.61
CA VAL A 4 0.36 22.75 15.97
C VAL A 4 1.54 23.36 16.73
N ASN A 5 2.76 23.15 16.23
CA ASN A 5 4.01 23.61 16.85
C ASN A 5 4.74 24.69 16.05
N CYS A 6 4.24 25.02 14.86
CA CYS A 6 4.84 26.06 14.02
C CYS A 6 4.69 27.44 14.65
N GLU A 7 5.78 28.22 14.69
CA GLU A 7 5.79 29.58 15.21
C GLU A 7 5.07 30.56 14.27
N HIS A 8 5.06 30.27 12.96
CA HIS A 8 4.50 31.15 11.92
C HIS A 8 3.60 30.33 10.95
N PRO A 9 2.47 29.76 11.42
CA PRO A 9 1.58 29.01 10.54
C PRO A 9 0.84 29.95 9.56
N VAL A 10 0.70 29.53 8.30
CA VAL A 10 -0.07 30.24 7.28
C VAL A 10 -1.28 29.41 6.90
N ASN A 11 -2.49 29.88 7.19
CA ASN A 11 -3.74 29.15 6.94
C ASN A 11 -3.74 27.70 7.49
N GLY A 12 -3.16 27.51 8.68
CA GLY A 12 -3.04 26.18 9.31
C GLY A 12 -1.89 25.32 8.78
N ASN A 13 -1.17 25.76 7.74
CA ASN A 13 0.00 25.05 7.22
C ASN A 13 1.27 25.48 7.94
N PRO A 14 2.20 24.55 8.21
CA PRO A 14 3.49 24.87 8.82
C PRO A 14 4.37 25.66 7.84
N CYS A 15 5.18 26.60 8.35
CA CYS A 15 6.09 27.40 7.53
C CYS A 15 7.29 26.59 7.00
N ASN A 16 7.61 25.44 7.58
CA ASN A 16 8.75 24.57 7.29
C ASN A 16 10.15 25.24 7.42
N GLN A 17 10.24 26.41 8.06
CA GLN A 17 11.47 27.20 8.17
C GLN A 17 11.84 27.60 9.60
N CYS A 18 10.87 27.69 10.54
CA CYS A 18 11.13 28.00 11.93
C CYS A 18 11.86 26.87 12.65
N ALA A 19 12.40 27.16 13.84
CA ALA A 19 13.14 26.18 14.64
C ALA A 19 12.32 24.94 14.95
N ALA A 20 11.04 25.11 15.34
CA ALA A 20 10.15 24.00 15.60
C ALA A 20 9.89 23.13 14.36
N CYS A 21 9.67 23.72 13.17
CA CYS A 21 9.46 22.95 11.95
C CYS A 21 10.68 22.14 11.54
N ARG A 22 11.87 22.77 11.57
CA ARG A 22 13.12 22.08 11.21
C ARG A 22 13.47 20.99 12.20
N GLY A 23 13.37 21.28 13.51
CA GLY A 23 13.69 20.30 14.53
C GLY A 23 12.68 19.11 14.59
N ILE A 24 11.45 19.27 14.09
CA ILE A 24 10.55 18.14 13.89
C ILE A 24 10.96 17.31 12.66
N ASP A 25 11.43 17.97 11.58
CA ASP A 25 11.86 17.26 10.36
C ASP A 25 13.16 16.47 10.56
N ASP A 26 14.10 17.00 11.35
CA ASP A 26 15.38 16.34 11.64
C ASP A 26 15.35 15.44 12.90
N GLY A 27 14.19 15.36 13.59
CA GLY A 27 14.00 14.53 14.76
C GLY A 27 14.68 15.05 16.05
N SER A 28 15.17 16.30 16.08
CA SER A 28 15.84 16.87 17.25
C SER A 28 14.86 17.31 18.36
N ILE A 29 13.57 17.46 18.04
CA ILE A 29 12.52 17.79 19.02
C ILE A 29 11.98 16.50 19.65
N LEU A 30 12.36 16.26 20.91
CA LEU A 30 11.94 15.09 21.68
C LEU A 30 10.46 15.10 22.09
N ASP A 31 9.78 16.24 21.98
CA ASP A 31 8.35 16.38 22.29
C ASP A 31 7.43 15.89 21.15
N VAL A 32 7.98 15.45 20.03
CA VAL A 32 7.26 14.77 18.94
C VAL A 32 7.80 13.35 18.84
N VAL A 33 7.02 12.39 19.30
CA VAL A 33 7.42 10.98 19.40
C VAL A 33 6.53 10.15 18.50
N GLU A 34 7.15 9.38 17.63
CA GLU A 34 6.47 8.38 16.79
C GLU A 34 6.78 6.98 17.31
N ILE A 35 5.73 6.18 17.48
CA ILE A 35 5.78 4.86 18.10
C ILE A 35 5.01 3.90 17.21
N ASP A 36 5.66 2.81 16.84
CA ASP A 36 5.00 1.66 16.23
C ASP A 36 4.42 0.76 17.33
N ALA A 37 3.10 0.61 17.35
CA ALA A 37 2.42 -0.23 18.32
C ALA A 37 2.67 -1.73 18.12
N ALA A 38 3.12 -2.16 16.94
CA ALA A 38 3.50 -3.56 16.72
C ALA A 38 4.74 -3.94 17.56
N SER A 39 5.69 -3.00 17.69
CA SER A 39 6.92 -3.18 18.47
C SER A 39 6.75 -2.79 19.95
N ASN A 40 5.79 -1.88 20.27
CA ASN A 40 5.58 -1.29 21.61
C ASN A 40 4.13 -1.51 22.06
N ASN A 41 3.70 -2.76 22.18
CA ASN A 41 2.30 -3.12 22.46
C ASN A 41 1.97 -3.37 23.93
N ARG A 42 2.95 -3.27 24.82
CA ARG A 42 2.79 -3.61 26.24
C ARG A 42 2.17 -2.46 27.03
N VAL A 43 1.51 -2.82 28.12
CA VAL A 43 0.91 -1.82 29.02
C VAL A 43 1.96 -0.91 29.65
N GLU A 44 3.16 -1.41 29.88
CA GLU A 44 4.30 -0.66 30.45
C GLU A 44 4.72 0.48 29.53
N ASP A 45 4.77 0.23 28.21
CA ASP A 45 5.14 1.22 27.22
C ASP A 45 4.13 2.40 27.22
N VAL A 46 2.84 2.09 27.22
CA VAL A 46 1.78 3.12 27.27
C VAL A 46 1.70 3.83 28.64
N ARG A 47 2.04 3.14 29.75
CA ARG A 47 2.14 3.78 31.06
C ARG A 47 3.30 4.77 31.13
N ALA A 48 4.45 4.41 30.58
CA ALA A 48 5.60 5.31 30.47
C ALA A 48 5.22 6.59 29.71
N LEU A 49 4.56 6.45 28.54
CA LEU A 49 4.04 7.59 27.78
C LEU A 49 3.10 8.47 28.60
N ARG A 50 2.17 7.85 29.33
CA ARG A 50 1.24 8.58 30.20
C ARG A 50 1.96 9.37 31.26
N ASP A 51 2.95 8.76 31.92
CA ASP A 51 3.68 9.38 33.03
C ASP A 51 4.56 10.54 32.52
N GLU A 52 5.12 10.43 31.32
CA GLU A 52 5.83 11.51 30.64
C GLU A 52 4.90 12.62 30.15
N ALA A 53 3.69 12.28 29.71
CA ALA A 53 2.72 13.22 29.14
C ALA A 53 2.21 14.27 30.15
N VAL A 54 2.39 14.06 31.44
CA VAL A 54 2.05 15.03 32.50
C VAL A 54 2.96 16.26 32.44
N PHE A 55 4.19 16.10 31.97
CA PHE A 55 5.16 17.20 31.91
C PHE A 55 4.93 18.05 30.65
N SER A 56 4.96 19.37 30.83
CA SER A 56 4.88 20.31 29.72
C SER A 56 6.07 20.15 28.77
N PRO A 57 5.86 20.33 27.46
CA PRO A 57 6.96 20.30 26.48
C PRO A 57 7.98 21.38 26.73
N ALA A 58 9.24 21.12 26.42
CA ALA A 58 10.34 22.04 26.70
C ALA A 58 10.52 23.09 25.59
N ASN A 59 10.38 22.68 24.33
CA ASN A 59 10.78 23.49 23.18
C ASN A 59 9.66 23.78 22.17
N VAL A 60 8.45 23.27 22.39
CA VAL A 60 7.30 23.38 21.48
C VAL A 60 6.02 23.63 22.26
N ASN A 61 4.95 24.04 21.55
CA ASN A 61 3.66 24.31 22.19
C ASN A 61 2.90 23.06 22.61
N LYS A 62 3.03 21.98 21.85
CA LYS A 62 2.31 20.72 22.04
C LYS A 62 3.28 19.55 22.01
N ARG A 63 3.17 18.68 23.01
CA ARG A 63 3.73 17.34 22.94
C ARG A 63 2.83 16.48 22.07
N VAL A 64 3.39 15.81 21.06
CA VAL A 64 2.63 15.02 20.08
C VAL A 64 3.12 13.58 20.12
N TYR A 65 2.23 12.66 20.45
CA TYR A 65 2.47 11.23 20.28
C TYR A 65 1.75 10.74 19.02
N ILE A 66 2.51 10.16 18.11
CA ILE A 66 2.01 9.49 16.91
C ILE A 66 2.14 7.99 17.16
N ILE A 67 1.01 7.28 17.24
CA ILE A 67 1.00 5.83 17.46
C ILE A 67 0.53 5.18 16.16
N ASP A 68 1.45 4.57 15.46
CA ASP A 68 1.15 3.83 14.22
C ASP A 68 0.68 2.41 14.56
N GLU A 69 -0.17 1.87 13.71
CA GLU A 69 -0.84 0.57 13.85
C GLU A 69 -1.41 0.34 15.26
N VAL A 70 -2.10 1.36 15.78
CA VAL A 70 -2.61 1.38 17.16
C VAL A 70 -3.47 0.15 17.51
N HIS A 71 -4.05 -0.53 16.52
CA HIS A 71 -4.82 -1.77 16.71
C HIS A 71 -3.98 -2.94 17.25
N MET A 72 -2.64 -2.85 17.18
CA MET A 72 -1.72 -3.86 17.71
C MET A 72 -1.51 -3.74 19.23
N LEU A 73 -1.99 -2.67 19.86
CA LEU A 73 -1.91 -2.52 21.32
C LEU A 73 -2.71 -3.61 22.05
N SER A 74 -2.17 -4.10 23.15
CA SER A 74 -2.91 -5.01 24.04
C SER A 74 -4.14 -4.32 24.68
N ASN A 75 -5.12 -5.11 25.11
CA ASN A 75 -6.31 -4.57 25.79
C ASN A 75 -5.94 -3.77 27.05
N SER A 76 -4.91 -4.18 27.78
CA SER A 76 -4.40 -3.48 28.94
C SER A 76 -3.72 -2.15 28.59
N ALA A 77 -3.04 -2.08 27.43
CA ALA A 77 -2.46 -0.86 26.90
C ALA A 77 -3.55 0.13 26.43
N PHE A 78 -4.60 -0.35 25.75
CA PHE A 78 -5.77 0.49 25.45
C PHE A 78 -6.43 1.08 26.68
N ASN A 79 -6.59 0.29 27.76
CA ASN A 79 -7.15 0.78 29.03
C ASN A 79 -6.25 1.83 29.70
N ALA A 80 -4.94 1.73 29.54
CA ALA A 80 -4.01 2.76 30.02
C ALA A 80 -4.11 4.05 29.19
N LEU A 81 -4.24 3.92 27.86
CA LEU A 81 -4.41 5.05 26.95
C LEU A 81 -5.74 5.77 27.16
N LEU A 82 -6.83 5.05 27.45
CA LEU A 82 -8.14 5.63 27.73
C LEU A 82 -8.08 6.65 28.87
N LYS A 83 -7.33 6.36 29.94
CA LYS A 83 -7.24 7.26 31.11
C LYS A 83 -6.71 8.64 30.77
N ILE A 84 -5.78 8.74 29.82
CA ILE A 84 -5.24 10.04 29.41
C ILE A 84 -6.09 10.70 28.32
N LEU A 85 -6.80 9.91 27.50
CA LEU A 85 -7.73 10.44 26.49
C LEU A 85 -9.02 10.97 27.11
N GLU A 86 -9.37 10.58 28.35
CA GLU A 86 -10.53 11.10 29.07
C GLU A 86 -10.29 12.53 29.56
N GLU A 87 -9.12 12.80 30.12
CA GLU A 87 -8.73 14.12 30.62
C GLU A 87 -7.33 14.50 30.13
N PRO A 88 -7.17 14.79 28.82
CA PRO A 88 -5.87 15.07 28.27
C PRO A 88 -5.36 16.44 28.75
N PRO A 89 -4.07 16.54 29.14
CA PRO A 89 -3.45 17.84 29.41
C PRO A 89 -3.56 18.77 28.17
N ALA A 90 -3.74 20.07 28.42
CA ALA A 90 -3.93 21.03 27.33
C ALA A 90 -2.77 21.09 26.33
N HIS A 91 -1.58 20.70 26.73
CA HIS A 91 -0.37 20.68 25.91
C HIS A 91 -0.17 19.36 25.15
N LEU A 92 -1.04 18.37 25.32
CA LEU A 92 -0.89 17.03 24.74
C LEU A 92 -1.76 16.86 23.50
N MET A 93 -1.25 16.12 22.51
CA MET A 93 -1.98 15.69 21.33
C MET A 93 -1.60 14.26 20.95
N PHE A 94 -2.61 13.42 20.71
CA PHE A 94 -2.43 12.09 20.15
C PHE A 94 -2.83 12.05 18.66
N ILE A 95 -2.06 11.36 17.85
CA ILE A 95 -2.38 10.97 16.48
C ILE A 95 -2.31 9.45 16.46
N LEU A 96 -3.47 8.80 16.28
CA LEU A 96 -3.57 7.35 16.23
C LEU A 96 -3.81 6.93 14.79
N ALA A 97 -2.92 6.12 14.22
CA ALA A 97 -3.05 5.58 12.88
C ALA A 97 -3.37 4.07 12.95
N THR A 98 -4.22 3.59 12.05
CA THR A 98 -4.57 2.17 11.96
C THR A 98 -5.06 1.80 10.57
N THR A 99 -4.72 0.61 10.12
CA THR A 99 -5.29 -0.04 8.94
C THR A 99 -6.56 -0.82 9.29
N GLU A 100 -6.78 -1.17 10.57
CA GLU A 100 -7.89 -2.02 11.03
C GLU A 100 -8.75 -1.33 12.11
N LEU A 101 -9.56 -0.38 11.66
CA LEU A 101 -10.40 0.43 12.57
C LEU A 101 -11.34 -0.42 13.45
N HIS A 102 -11.79 -1.58 12.95
CA HIS A 102 -12.71 -2.46 13.67
C HIS A 102 -12.07 -3.14 14.90
N LYS A 103 -10.75 -3.22 14.97
CA LYS A 103 -10.01 -3.76 16.12
C LYS A 103 -9.78 -2.71 17.22
N VAL A 104 -9.99 -1.42 16.94
CA VAL A 104 -9.82 -0.36 17.95
C VAL A 104 -11.07 -0.26 18.82
N PRO A 105 -10.94 -0.27 20.15
CA PRO A 105 -12.08 -0.22 21.07
C PRO A 105 -12.96 1.02 20.84
N ALA A 106 -14.28 0.84 20.90
CA ALA A 106 -15.25 1.91 20.71
C ALA A 106 -15.06 3.09 21.70
N ALA A 107 -14.57 2.82 22.90
CA ALA A 107 -14.25 3.83 23.89
C ALA A 107 -13.13 4.79 23.46
N ILE A 108 -12.11 4.30 22.74
CA ILE A 108 -11.07 5.14 22.11
C ILE A 108 -11.69 5.94 20.96
N LEU A 109 -12.41 5.25 20.06
CA LEU A 109 -13.00 5.87 18.87
C LEU A 109 -13.99 7.01 19.21
N SER A 110 -14.69 6.92 20.33
CA SER A 110 -15.63 7.97 20.77
C SER A 110 -14.95 9.25 21.26
N ARG A 111 -13.65 9.18 21.58
CA ARG A 111 -12.84 10.31 22.06
C ARG A 111 -11.91 10.89 21.01
N CYS A 112 -11.93 10.35 19.78
CA CYS A 112 -11.07 10.77 18.69
C CYS A 112 -11.88 11.36 17.54
N GLN A 113 -11.32 12.39 16.90
CA GLN A 113 -11.76 12.80 15.56
C GLN A 113 -11.25 11.78 14.55
N ARG A 114 -12.14 11.33 13.66
CA ARG A 114 -11.79 10.31 12.67
C ARG A 114 -11.58 10.92 11.30
N HIS A 115 -10.46 10.56 10.68
CA HIS A 115 -10.09 10.95 9.34
C HIS A 115 -9.76 9.70 8.54
N SER A 116 -10.51 9.42 7.46
CA SER A 116 -10.20 8.28 6.59
C SER A 116 -9.40 8.74 5.39
N PHE A 117 -8.31 8.04 5.13
CA PHE A 117 -7.50 8.20 3.93
C PHE A 117 -8.02 7.27 2.84
N LYS A 118 -8.13 7.81 1.63
CA LYS A 118 -8.55 7.07 0.45
C LYS A 118 -7.34 6.66 -0.36
N ARG A 119 -7.50 5.64 -1.21
CA ARG A 119 -6.51 5.30 -2.22
C ARG A 119 -6.23 6.50 -3.11
N ILE A 120 -4.97 6.70 -3.43
CA ILE A 120 -4.53 7.81 -4.29
C ILE A 120 -4.86 7.43 -5.74
N PRO A 121 -5.47 8.32 -6.55
CA PRO A 121 -5.72 8.05 -7.96
C PRO A 121 -4.42 7.77 -8.74
N VAL A 122 -4.50 6.89 -9.72
CA VAL A 122 -3.36 6.46 -10.55
C VAL A 122 -2.64 7.65 -11.18
N ASP A 123 -3.38 8.60 -11.75
CA ASP A 123 -2.80 9.79 -12.39
C ASP A 123 -2.01 10.64 -11.40
N THR A 124 -2.48 10.76 -10.15
CA THR A 124 -1.81 11.50 -9.08
C THR A 124 -0.50 10.80 -8.68
N ILE A 125 -0.52 9.47 -8.58
CA ILE A 125 0.69 8.68 -8.29
C ILE A 125 1.68 8.81 -9.45
N ALA A 126 1.24 8.64 -10.70
CA ALA A 126 2.08 8.75 -11.88
C ALA A 126 2.74 10.14 -11.98
N ALA A 127 1.98 11.21 -11.73
CA ALA A 127 2.53 12.57 -11.68
C ALA A 127 3.61 12.73 -10.59
N ARG A 128 3.41 12.11 -9.42
CA ARG A 128 4.40 12.14 -8.34
C ARG A 128 5.64 11.33 -8.68
N LEU A 129 5.49 10.15 -9.29
CA LEU A 129 6.61 9.34 -9.77
C LEU A 129 7.47 10.09 -10.79
N ASN A 130 6.84 10.76 -11.76
CA ASN A 130 7.54 11.58 -12.74
C ASN A 130 8.31 12.74 -12.07
N TYR A 131 7.71 13.41 -11.09
CA TYR A 131 8.37 14.47 -10.32
C TYR A 131 9.61 13.92 -9.58
N VAL A 132 9.48 12.78 -8.89
CA VAL A 132 10.60 12.17 -8.16
C VAL A 132 11.69 11.72 -9.13
N ALA A 133 11.34 11.05 -10.23
CA ALA A 133 12.27 10.63 -11.25
C ALA A 133 13.09 11.81 -11.81
N GLN A 134 12.46 12.97 -12.08
CA GLN A 134 13.16 14.17 -12.50
C GLN A 134 14.16 14.68 -11.44
N GLN A 135 13.80 14.64 -10.15
CA GLN A 135 14.69 15.09 -9.07
C GLN A 135 15.90 14.14 -8.91
N GLU A 136 15.67 12.85 -9.06
CA GLU A 136 16.69 11.78 -8.94
C GLU A 136 17.44 11.55 -10.27
N ARG A 137 17.10 12.30 -11.33
CA ARG A 137 17.70 12.19 -12.69
C ARG A 137 17.49 10.81 -13.31
N LEU A 138 16.37 10.17 -13.07
CA LEU A 138 15.96 8.94 -13.70
C LEU A 138 15.16 9.25 -14.98
N ASP A 139 15.41 8.51 -16.05
CA ASP A 139 14.65 8.62 -17.29
C ASP A 139 13.45 7.67 -17.22
N LEU A 140 12.33 8.18 -16.72
CA LEU A 140 11.08 7.43 -16.55
C LEU A 140 10.12 7.75 -17.70
N GLN A 141 9.76 6.75 -18.49
CA GLN A 141 8.75 6.91 -19.54
C GLN A 141 7.33 7.04 -18.98
N PRO A 142 6.44 7.85 -19.60
CA PRO A 142 5.08 8.08 -19.10
C PRO A 142 4.25 6.80 -18.94
N ASP A 143 4.39 5.85 -19.87
CA ASP A 143 3.66 4.56 -19.82
C ASP A 143 4.18 3.67 -18.68
N ALA A 144 5.48 3.70 -18.40
CA ALA A 144 6.09 3.02 -17.27
C ALA A 144 5.62 3.64 -15.94
N ALA A 145 5.56 4.96 -15.85
CA ALA A 145 5.02 5.65 -14.68
C ALA A 145 3.55 5.27 -14.39
N ALA A 146 2.74 5.19 -15.45
CA ALA A 146 1.34 4.77 -15.33
C ALA A 146 1.22 3.29 -14.93
N LEU A 147 2.12 2.42 -15.40
CA LEU A 147 2.17 1.01 -15.00
C LEU A 147 2.52 0.87 -13.52
N LEU A 148 3.60 1.50 -13.06
CA LEU A 148 4.01 1.53 -11.64
C LEU A 148 2.91 2.05 -10.74
N ALA A 149 2.22 3.13 -11.15
CA ALA A 149 1.12 3.72 -10.41
C ALA A 149 -0.09 2.76 -10.27
N ARG A 150 -0.41 1.98 -11.31
CA ARG A 150 -1.46 0.95 -11.24
C ARG A 150 -1.05 -0.19 -10.29
N MET A 151 0.19 -0.66 -10.39
CA MET A 151 0.71 -1.74 -9.54
C MET A 151 0.71 -1.36 -8.06
N ALA A 152 0.93 -0.09 -7.75
CA ALA A 152 0.93 0.43 -6.37
C ALA A 152 -0.46 0.48 -5.70
N ASP A 153 -1.53 0.20 -6.43
CA ASP A 153 -2.92 0.08 -5.93
C ASP A 153 -3.34 1.20 -4.94
N GLY A 154 -2.93 2.43 -5.25
CA GLY A 154 -3.27 3.61 -4.46
C GLY A 154 -2.31 3.91 -3.29
N GLY A 155 -1.24 3.14 -3.11
CA GLY A 155 -0.20 3.33 -2.10
C GLY A 155 1.00 4.14 -2.65
N MET A 156 1.29 5.32 -2.08
CA MET A 156 2.45 6.11 -2.53
C MET A 156 3.79 5.48 -2.13
N ARG A 157 3.85 4.86 -0.95
CA ARG A 157 5.06 4.15 -0.48
C ARG A 157 5.40 3.01 -1.44
N ASP A 158 4.40 2.21 -1.80
CA ASP A 158 4.58 1.09 -2.72
C ASP A 158 5.01 1.58 -4.10
N ALA A 159 4.40 2.67 -4.60
CA ALA A 159 4.77 3.27 -5.88
C ALA A 159 6.24 3.73 -5.91
N LEU A 160 6.72 4.36 -4.85
CA LEU A 160 8.12 4.80 -4.76
C LEU A 160 9.07 3.61 -4.62
N THR A 161 8.70 2.59 -3.86
CA THR A 161 9.49 1.35 -3.75
C THR A 161 9.60 0.63 -5.10
N LEU A 162 8.51 0.55 -5.86
CA LEU A 162 8.52 -0.01 -7.21
C LEU A 162 9.41 0.80 -8.17
N LEU A 163 9.38 2.14 -8.09
CA LEU A 163 10.26 3.01 -8.87
C LEU A 163 11.74 2.78 -8.51
N ASP A 164 12.05 2.68 -7.22
CA ASP A 164 13.41 2.43 -6.73
C ASP A 164 13.95 1.08 -7.24
N GLN A 165 13.13 0.02 -7.25
CA GLN A 165 13.51 -1.28 -7.81
C GLN A 165 13.84 -1.23 -9.31
N CYS A 166 13.27 -0.25 -10.03
CA CYS A 166 13.54 -0.05 -11.45
C CYS A 166 14.71 0.92 -11.74
N SER A 167 15.26 1.58 -10.71
CA SER A 167 16.27 2.64 -10.84
C SER A 167 17.62 2.17 -11.40
N GLY A 168 17.86 0.86 -11.44
CA GLY A 168 19.08 0.27 -12.03
C GLY A 168 19.13 0.28 -13.57
N SER A 169 18.06 0.73 -14.26
CA SER A 169 18.00 0.82 -15.71
C SER A 169 18.31 2.23 -16.20
N ASP A 170 19.08 2.40 -17.28
CA ASP A 170 19.38 3.71 -17.86
C ASP A 170 18.09 4.46 -18.28
N VAL A 171 17.12 3.73 -18.83
CA VAL A 171 15.78 4.22 -19.18
C VAL A 171 14.75 3.26 -18.58
N ILE A 172 13.82 3.79 -17.81
CA ILE A 172 12.75 3.00 -17.20
C ILE A 172 11.58 2.94 -18.19
N THR A 173 11.57 1.90 -19.02
CA THR A 173 10.48 1.59 -19.96
C THR A 173 9.49 0.63 -19.33
N THR A 174 8.35 0.41 -19.96
CA THR A 174 7.37 -0.60 -19.55
C THR A 174 7.99 -2.00 -19.47
N GLU A 175 8.87 -2.35 -20.43
CA GLU A 175 9.58 -3.63 -20.49
C GLU A 175 10.57 -3.75 -19.33
N ALA A 176 11.28 -2.67 -19.00
CA ALA A 176 12.18 -2.62 -17.84
C ALA A 176 11.42 -2.87 -16.54
N VAL A 177 10.25 -2.24 -16.35
CA VAL A 177 9.38 -2.46 -15.20
C VAL A 177 8.91 -3.92 -15.15
N ILE A 178 8.41 -4.47 -16.25
CA ILE A 178 7.96 -5.88 -16.34
C ILE A 178 9.11 -6.84 -15.98
N SER A 179 10.32 -6.57 -16.46
CA SER A 179 11.50 -7.37 -16.15
C SER A 179 11.92 -7.27 -14.68
N ALA A 180 12.02 -6.05 -14.14
CA ALA A 180 12.43 -5.79 -12.77
C ALA A 180 11.46 -6.38 -11.73
N MET A 181 10.16 -6.36 -12.05
CA MET A 181 9.11 -6.93 -11.19
C MET A 181 8.92 -8.44 -11.37
N GLY A 182 9.71 -9.09 -12.24
CA GLY A 182 9.56 -10.51 -12.53
C GLY A 182 8.28 -10.85 -13.31
N LEU A 183 7.58 -9.85 -13.84
CA LEU A 183 6.32 -10.01 -14.60
C LEU A 183 6.53 -10.66 -15.98
N ALA A 184 7.78 -10.85 -16.41
CA ALA A 184 8.10 -11.63 -17.62
C ALA A 184 7.54 -13.07 -17.58
N GLY A 185 7.26 -13.59 -16.37
CA GLY A 185 6.52 -14.83 -16.15
C GLY A 185 5.06 -14.76 -16.61
N ASN A 186 4.45 -13.59 -16.64
CA ASN A 186 3.03 -13.40 -16.96
C ASN A 186 2.65 -13.88 -18.36
N LEU A 187 3.55 -13.73 -19.35
CA LEU A 187 3.35 -14.28 -20.70
C LEU A 187 3.26 -15.82 -20.70
N ARG A 188 4.04 -16.47 -19.83
CA ARG A 188 4.01 -17.94 -19.70
C ARG A 188 2.73 -18.38 -19.01
N THR A 189 2.30 -17.64 -17.98
CA THR A 189 1.02 -17.85 -17.29
C THR A 189 -0.16 -17.62 -18.24
N ALA A 190 -0.10 -16.59 -19.10
CA ALA A 190 -1.11 -16.36 -20.13
C ALA A 190 -1.18 -17.53 -21.15
N ARG A 191 -0.03 -18.06 -21.58
CA ARG A 191 0.03 -19.26 -22.46
C ARG A 191 -0.54 -20.49 -21.79
N LEU A 192 -0.27 -20.68 -20.48
CA LEU A 192 -0.84 -21.75 -19.69
C LEU A 192 -2.37 -21.63 -19.67
N LEU A 193 -2.90 -20.46 -19.38
CA LEU A 193 -4.35 -20.20 -19.37
C LEU A 193 -4.96 -20.42 -20.78
N GLN A 194 -4.25 -20.06 -21.83
CA GLN A 194 -4.69 -20.31 -23.21
C GLN A 194 -4.78 -21.81 -23.53
N SER A 195 -3.85 -22.63 -23.03
CA SER A 195 -3.89 -24.09 -23.20
C SER A 195 -5.04 -24.71 -22.42
N ILE A 196 -5.32 -24.20 -21.21
CA ILE A 196 -6.48 -24.59 -20.37
C ILE A 196 -7.78 -24.26 -21.13
N ALA A 197 -7.89 -23.07 -21.71
CA ALA A 197 -9.05 -22.65 -22.50
C ALA A 197 -9.29 -23.53 -23.73
N GLY A 198 -8.21 -23.97 -24.37
CA GLY A 198 -8.26 -24.89 -25.52
C GLY A 198 -8.55 -26.34 -25.17
N GLY A 199 -8.63 -26.70 -23.87
CA GLY A 199 -8.83 -28.08 -23.43
C GLY A 199 -7.66 -29.01 -23.69
N ASP A 200 -6.49 -28.48 -24.04
CA ASP A 200 -5.28 -29.27 -24.31
C ASP A 200 -4.56 -29.63 -23.00
N THR A 201 -5.01 -30.69 -22.37
CA THR A 201 -4.49 -31.16 -21.08
C THR A 201 -3.01 -31.53 -21.16
N ALA A 202 -2.57 -32.15 -22.26
CA ALA A 202 -1.18 -32.57 -22.43
C ALA A 202 -0.24 -31.36 -22.46
N LYS A 203 -0.57 -30.36 -23.27
CA LYS A 203 0.19 -29.13 -23.39
C LYS A 203 0.15 -28.30 -22.10
N THR A 204 -0.99 -28.27 -21.43
CA THR A 204 -1.13 -27.60 -20.11
C THR A 204 -0.19 -28.20 -19.08
N LEU A 205 -0.14 -29.52 -18.95
CA LEU A 205 0.76 -30.20 -18.03
C LEU A 205 2.24 -30.02 -18.39
N GLU A 206 2.58 -30.01 -19.66
CA GLU A 206 3.95 -29.75 -20.13
C GLU A 206 4.39 -28.32 -19.76
N GLN A 207 3.54 -27.31 -19.99
CA GLN A 207 3.82 -25.94 -19.63
C GLN A 207 3.93 -25.74 -18.13
N PHE A 208 3.05 -26.36 -17.35
CA PHE A 208 3.14 -26.35 -15.89
C PHE A 208 4.44 -26.98 -15.40
N ARG A 209 4.82 -28.15 -15.96
CA ARG A 209 6.09 -28.80 -15.64
C ARG A 209 7.30 -27.92 -15.93
N SER A 210 7.29 -27.21 -17.07
CA SER A 210 8.36 -26.25 -17.41
C SER A 210 8.45 -25.12 -16.41
N LEU A 211 7.32 -24.52 -16.02
CA LEU A 211 7.27 -23.47 -14.99
C LEU A 211 7.82 -23.96 -13.65
N TRP A 212 7.44 -25.18 -13.24
CA TRP A 212 7.92 -25.80 -12.02
C TRP A 212 9.44 -26.06 -12.06
N GLN A 213 9.96 -26.59 -13.17
CA GLN A 213 11.40 -26.85 -13.34
C GLN A 213 12.24 -25.55 -13.31
N ASP A 214 11.67 -24.45 -13.76
CA ASP A 214 12.30 -23.12 -13.70
C ASP A 214 12.16 -22.44 -12.32
N GLY A 215 11.65 -23.16 -11.32
CA GLY A 215 11.56 -22.68 -9.94
C GLY A 215 10.37 -21.79 -9.65
N LYS A 216 9.33 -21.77 -10.51
CA LYS A 216 8.10 -21.01 -10.25
C LYS A 216 7.35 -21.59 -9.06
N ASP A 217 7.10 -20.76 -8.05
CA ASP A 217 6.29 -21.14 -6.92
C ASP A 217 4.81 -21.38 -7.33
N PRO A 218 4.19 -22.50 -6.94
CA PRO A 218 2.81 -22.80 -7.29
C PRO A 218 1.79 -21.79 -6.75
N ALA A 219 1.99 -21.26 -5.53
CA ALA A 219 1.10 -20.26 -4.97
C ALA A 219 1.18 -18.95 -5.77
N ALA A 220 2.40 -18.50 -6.10
CA ALA A 220 2.60 -17.34 -6.96
C ALA A 220 2.00 -17.54 -8.36
N LEU A 221 2.05 -18.75 -8.93
CA LEU A 221 1.40 -19.07 -10.21
C LEU A 221 -0.12 -19.00 -10.11
N LEU A 222 -0.71 -19.47 -9.01
CA LEU A 222 -2.15 -19.38 -8.77
C LEU A 222 -2.60 -17.94 -8.60
N ASP A 223 -1.82 -17.11 -7.90
CA ASP A 223 -2.09 -15.67 -7.77
C ASP A 223 -2.05 -14.95 -9.12
N GLU A 224 -1.07 -15.26 -9.98
CA GLU A 224 -1.00 -14.71 -11.34
C GLU A 224 -2.18 -15.15 -12.21
N LEU A 225 -2.57 -16.43 -12.13
CA LEU A 225 -3.76 -16.95 -12.83
C LEU A 225 -5.04 -16.28 -12.33
N SER A 226 -5.17 -16.05 -11.03
CA SER A 226 -6.28 -15.33 -10.43
C SER A 226 -6.35 -13.89 -10.95
N MET A 227 -5.21 -13.19 -10.95
CA MET A 227 -5.11 -11.82 -11.46
C MET A 227 -5.51 -11.72 -12.94
N LEU A 228 -5.00 -12.63 -13.78
CA LEU A 228 -5.34 -12.66 -15.21
C LEU A 228 -6.83 -12.92 -15.43
N GLN A 229 -7.40 -13.89 -14.74
CA GLN A 229 -8.82 -14.22 -14.89
C GLN A 229 -9.73 -13.12 -14.35
N ARG A 230 -9.34 -12.43 -13.28
CA ARG A 230 -10.04 -11.22 -12.81
C ARG A 230 -10.02 -10.11 -13.86
N ASP A 231 -8.87 -9.86 -14.49
CA ASP A 231 -8.76 -8.83 -15.53
C ASP A 231 -9.62 -9.18 -16.77
N LEU A 232 -9.65 -10.45 -17.17
CA LEU A 232 -10.54 -10.94 -18.24
C LEU A 232 -12.01 -10.76 -17.87
N LEU A 233 -12.39 -11.05 -16.62
CA LEU A 233 -13.75 -10.84 -16.13
C LEU A 233 -14.12 -9.37 -16.14
N MET A 234 -13.24 -8.48 -15.64
CA MET A 234 -13.47 -7.02 -15.67
C MET A 234 -13.66 -6.51 -17.10
N GLN A 235 -12.85 -6.99 -18.04
CA GLN A 235 -12.97 -6.63 -19.45
C GLN A 235 -14.30 -7.12 -20.05
N ALA A 236 -14.76 -8.31 -19.68
CA ALA A 236 -16.02 -8.88 -20.17
C ALA A 236 -17.24 -8.14 -19.61
N VAL A 237 -17.22 -7.74 -18.34
CA VAL A 237 -18.36 -7.10 -17.65
C VAL A 237 -18.38 -5.59 -17.87
N ALA A 238 -17.22 -4.93 -17.95
CA ALA A 238 -17.10 -3.48 -18.05
C ALA A 238 -16.17 -3.03 -19.21
N PRO A 239 -16.53 -3.31 -20.48
CA PRO A 239 -15.64 -3.10 -21.64
C PRO A 239 -15.30 -1.62 -21.91
N ARG A 240 -16.11 -0.66 -21.43
CA ARG A 240 -15.91 0.79 -21.65
C ARG A 240 -15.37 1.56 -20.43
N GLY A 241 -15.41 0.99 -19.23
CA GLY A 241 -14.99 1.67 -17.99
C GLY A 241 -14.05 0.84 -17.10
N GLY A 242 -13.74 -0.40 -17.49
CA GLY A 242 -12.97 -1.33 -16.68
C GLY A 242 -11.44 -1.19 -16.77
N ARG A 243 -10.91 -0.33 -17.65
CA ARG A 243 -9.45 -0.21 -17.86
C ARG A 243 -8.72 0.26 -16.59
N GLU A 244 -9.34 1.12 -15.81
CA GLU A 244 -8.79 1.62 -14.54
C GLU A 244 -8.80 0.56 -13.43
N LEU A 245 -9.59 -0.51 -13.60
CA LEU A 245 -9.74 -1.61 -12.66
C LEU A 245 -8.82 -2.80 -12.98
N LEU A 246 -8.10 -2.76 -14.12
CA LEU A 246 -7.16 -3.81 -14.49
C LEU A 246 -5.89 -3.74 -13.61
N SER A 247 -5.35 -4.90 -13.28
CA SER A 247 -4.16 -5.03 -12.44
C SER A 247 -2.90 -4.39 -13.06
N GLY A 248 -2.86 -4.26 -14.39
CA GLY A 248 -1.69 -3.81 -15.14
C GLY A 248 -0.62 -4.89 -15.34
N GLY A 249 -0.83 -6.08 -14.83
CA GLY A 249 0.10 -7.21 -14.98
C GLY A 249 0.14 -7.83 -16.37
N TYR A 250 -0.82 -7.49 -17.24
CA TYR A 250 -0.93 -8.02 -18.61
C TYR A 250 -1.21 -6.89 -19.59
N ASP A 251 -0.60 -6.97 -20.78
CA ASP A 251 -0.84 -6.01 -21.85
C ASP A 251 -2.23 -6.21 -22.50
N SER A 252 -2.67 -5.18 -23.22
CA SER A 252 -3.99 -5.19 -23.88
C SER A 252 -4.09 -6.22 -25.02
N GLU A 253 -2.97 -6.67 -25.58
CA GLU A 253 -2.94 -7.68 -26.65
C GLU A 253 -3.14 -9.06 -26.07
N THR A 254 -2.42 -9.39 -24.99
CA THR A 254 -2.60 -10.62 -24.22
C THR A 254 -4.04 -10.78 -23.71
N LEU A 255 -4.62 -9.73 -23.12
CA LEU A 255 -6.01 -9.76 -22.65
C LEU A 255 -7.00 -9.93 -23.81
N ARG A 256 -6.77 -9.30 -24.97
CA ARG A 256 -7.62 -9.49 -26.16
C ARG A 256 -7.52 -10.90 -26.73
N SER A 257 -6.34 -11.50 -26.75
CA SER A 257 -6.14 -12.85 -27.29
C SER A 257 -6.89 -13.92 -26.47
N LEU A 258 -7.07 -13.67 -25.18
CA LEU A 258 -7.81 -14.52 -24.26
C LEU A 258 -9.28 -14.10 -24.10
N SER A 259 -9.65 -12.93 -24.64
CA SER A 259 -11.03 -12.43 -24.59
C SER A 259 -11.95 -13.36 -25.35
N GLY A 260 -13.01 -13.83 -24.67
CA GLY A 260 -13.96 -14.78 -25.24
C GLY A 260 -13.57 -16.26 -25.11
N ALA A 261 -12.36 -16.58 -24.64
CA ALA A 261 -11.95 -17.95 -24.36
C ALA A 261 -12.74 -18.60 -23.19
N PHE A 262 -13.27 -17.76 -22.30
CA PHE A 262 -14.08 -18.17 -21.16
C PHE A 262 -15.35 -17.32 -21.05
N THR A 263 -16.43 -17.93 -20.61
CA THR A 263 -17.62 -17.18 -20.20
C THR A 263 -17.40 -16.54 -18.82
N SER A 264 -18.14 -15.48 -18.50
CA SER A 264 -18.06 -14.84 -17.16
C SER A 264 -18.37 -15.83 -16.02
N ALA A 265 -19.27 -16.79 -16.24
CA ALA A 265 -19.56 -17.84 -15.26
C ALA A 265 -18.38 -18.79 -15.03
N GLN A 266 -17.66 -19.17 -16.10
CA GLN A 266 -16.44 -19.98 -15.99
C GLN A 266 -15.32 -19.22 -15.28
N LEU A 267 -15.13 -17.94 -15.59
CA LEU A 267 -14.11 -17.11 -14.91
C LEU A 267 -14.40 -17.00 -13.41
N LEU A 268 -15.68 -16.83 -13.01
CA LEU A 268 -16.06 -16.79 -11.60
C LEU A 268 -15.82 -18.15 -10.90
N ALA A 269 -16.19 -19.25 -11.55
CA ALA A 269 -15.97 -20.60 -11.00
C ALA A 269 -14.47 -20.90 -10.85
N ASN A 270 -13.66 -20.53 -11.82
CA ASN A 270 -12.21 -20.70 -11.77
C ASN A 270 -11.58 -19.86 -10.65
N LEU A 271 -11.98 -18.59 -10.50
CA LEU A 271 -11.51 -17.72 -9.43
C LEU A 271 -11.83 -18.31 -8.05
N GLN A 272 -13.04 -18.85 -7.87
CA GLN A 272 -13.40 -19.54 -6.63
C GLN A 272 -12.51 -20.76 -6.38
N SER A 273 -12.29 -21.60 -7.40
CA SER A 273 -11.45 -22.79 -7.27
C SER A 273 -9.99 -22.45 -6.93
N ILE A 274 -9.46 -21.37 -7.51
CA ILE A 274 -8.11 -20.86 -7.18
C ILE A 274 -8.07 -20.37 -5.73
N GLN A 275 -9.08 -19.61 -5.31
CA GLN A 275 -9.17 -19.12 -3.93
C GLN A 275 -9.23 -20.25 -2.92
N ASP A 276 -10.03 -21.29 -3.19
CA ASP A 276 -10.11 -22.48 -2.34
C ASP A 276 -8.76 -23.22 -2.25
N ALA A 277 -8.03 -23.31 -3.37
CA ALA A 277 -6.71 -23.91 -3.40
C ALA A 277 -5.62 -23.11 -2.66
N LEU A 278 -5.70 -21.77 -2.67
CA LEU A 278 -4.77 -20.90 -1.93
C LEU A 278 -5.02 -20.91 -0.42
N THR A 279 -6.24 -21.28 0.01
CA THR A 279 -6.63 -21.32 1.43
C THR A 279 -6.50 -22.71 2.06
N ALA A 280 -6.26 -23.75 1.26
CA ALA A 280 -6.09 -25.14 1.71
C ALA A 280 -4.66 -25.43 2.19
#